data_db4f135fdd6e66c52d4a17d2bd9b8042
#
_entry.id   db4f135fdd6e66c52d4a17d2bd9b8042
#
_cell.length_a   1.000
_cell.length_b   1.000
_cell.length_c   1.000
_cell.angle_alpha   90.00
_cell.angle_beta   90.00
_cell.angle_gamma   90.00
#
_symmetry.space_group_name_H-M   'P 1'
#
loop_
_entity.id
_entity.type
_entity.pdbx_description
1 polymer ?
#
loop_
_entity_poly.entity_id
_entity_poly.type
_entity_poly.pdbx_seq_one_letter_code
_entity_poly.pdbx_strand_id
1 'polypeptide(L)'
;MKRIGIMLQLLFIIVLSGCWNRAELKDVSIVAGVGIDLAGEDQFEVTTQTIKPSEVKKNAPGAVGVQSTIGFTVFEAARDLIIKAGKKQNWQHINAYIISEEAAKTGVTPRIDFLTRDHEPRFRMNVIIAKGKAKDILNLKSKINPIPSIGIKTILEEERSLAKTPNVELHDFVQKLMEPNNDPYLPIIRIVKEDFEIFGTAVFKGDKMIGELTPRETRGMLRVLGEVKGGLQIVKFGKHKDKTNYLSIEIKKSKASIQAKIAQD
;
A
#
# COMPACT_ATOMS: atom_id res chain seq x y z
N MET A 1 -32.50 54.51 7.68
CA MET A 1 -32.28 53.36 8.59
C MET A 1 -32.93 52.08 8.09
N LYS A 2 -34.22 52.01 7.74
CA LYS A 2 -34.87 50.76 7.25
C LYS A 2 -34.21 50.14 6.00
N ARG A 3 -33.76 50.94 5.02
CA ARG A 3 -33.09 50.44 3.79
C ARG A 3 -31.71 49.83 4.07
N ILE A 4 -30.97 50.36 5.06
CA ILE A 4 -29.67 49.82 5.46
C ILE A 4 -29.86 48.48 6.19
N GLY A 5 -30.91 48.35 7.01
CA GLY A 5 -31.24 47.06 7.66
C GLY A 5 -31.60 45.96 6.68
N ILE A 6 -32.35 46.28 5.61
CA ILE A 6 -32.70 45.33 4.54
C ILE A 6 -31.44 44.88 3.75
N MET A 7 -30.54 45.85 3.45
CA MET A 7 -29.27 45.51 2.78
C MET A 7 -28.38 44.61 3.62
N LEU A 8 -28.31 44.82 4.95
CA LEU A 8 -27.54 43.99 5.86
C LEU A 8 -28.14 42.56 5.97
N GLN A 9 -29.48 42.47 6.01
CA GLN A 9 -30.14 41.15 5.99
C GLN A 9 -29.93 40.39 4.70
N LEU A 10 -29.99 41.03 3.54
CA LEU A 10 -29.68 40.42 2.24
C LEU A 10 -28.21 39.96 2.15
N LEU A 11 -27.27 40.76 2.66
CA LEU A 11 -25.86 40.38 2.72
C LEU A 11 -25.65 39.16 3.63
N PHE A 12 -26.36 39.09 4.76
CA PHE A 12 -26.27 37.96 5.70
C PHE A 12 -26.82 36.66 5.10
N ILE A 13 -27.86 36.71 4.26
CA ILE A 13 -28.42 35.56 3.54
C ILE A 13 -27.42 35.01 2.52
N ILE A 14 -26.65 35.84 1.84
CA ILE A 14 -25.63 35.46 0.86
C ILE A 14 -24.46 34.75 1.55
N VAL A 15 -24.08 35.15 2.76
CA VAL A 15 -23.00 34.52 3.55
C VAL A 15 -23.43 33.18 4.11
N LEU A 16 -24.72 32.90 4.28
CA LEU A 16 -25.25 31.62 4.78
C LEU A 16 -25.35 30.50 3.70
N SER A 17 -25.14 30.80 2.42
CA SER A 17 -25.19 29.81 1.33
C SER A 17 -23.93 28.91 1.23
N GLY A 18 -23.38 28.53 2.37
CA GLY A 18 -22.06 27.88 2.49
C GLY A 18 -21.92 26.39 2.16
N CYS A 19 -22.93 25.72 1.57
CA CYS A 19 -22.86 24.25 1.33
C CYS A 19 -22.83 23.85 -0.16
N TRP A 20 -22.19 24.60 -1.02
CA TRP A 20 -22.18 24.35 -2.48
C TRP A 20 -21.47 23.06 -2.90
N ASN A 21 -20.51 22.55 -2.13
CA ASN A 21 -19.73 21.35 -2.49
C ASN A 21 -20.02 20.13 -1.59
N ARG A 22 -21.28 19.92 -1.22
CA ARG A 22 -21.67 18.75 -0.44
C ARG A 22 -21.78 17.54 -1.35
N ALA A 23 -20.84 16.58 -1.24
CA ALA A 23 -20.98 15.23 -1.82
C ALA A 23 -21.58 14.28 -0.77
N GLU A 24 -22.69 13.59 -1.11
CA GLU A 24 -23.25 12.56 -0.24
C GLU A 24 -22.46 11.26 -0.39
N LEU A 25 -22.35 10.48 0.70
CA LEU A 25 -21.62 9.21 0.71
C LEU A 25 -22.12 8.22 -0.36
N LYS A 26 -23.39 8.30 -0.76
CA LYS A 26 -23.97 7.48 -1.83
C LYS A 26 -23.47 7.83 -3.23
N ASP A 27 -22.93 9.04 -3.41
CA ASP A 27 -22.52 9.59 -4.71
C ASP A 27 -21.03 9.40 -4.98
N VAL A 28 -20.30 8.82 -4.01
CA VAL A 28 -18.87 8.52 -4.13
C VAL A 28 -18.58 7.03 -3.96
N SER A 29 -17.58 6.54 -4.67
CA SER A 29 -17.02 5.19 -4.49
C SER A 29 -15.79 5.25 -3.60
N ILE A 30 -15.80 4.56 -2.47
CA ILE A 30 -14.67 4.54 -1.54
C ILE A 30 -13.61 3.56 -2.08
N VAL A 31 -12.46 4.06 -2.45
CA VAL A 31 -11.33 3.25 -2.90
C VAL A 31 -10.63 2.67 -1.67
N ALA A 32 -10.58 1.35 -1.59
CA ALA A 32 -9.92 0.62 -0.51
C ALA A 32 -8.54 0.08 -0.93
N GLY A 33 -8.36 -0.20 -2.21
CA GLY A 33 -7.09 -0.70 -2.77
C GLY A 33 -6.87 -0.19 -4.18
N VAL A 34 -5.60 -0.05 -4.54
CA VAL A 34 -5.16 0.37 -5.88
C VAL A 34 -4.09 -0.58 -6.37
N GLY A 35 -4.19 -0.99 -7.63
CA GLY A 35 -3.18 -1.81 -8.33
C GLY A 35 -2.66 -1.06 -9.55
N ILE A 36 -1.35 -1.11 -9.75
CA ILE A 36 -0.67 -0.52 -10.90
C ILE A 36 0.08 -1.62 -11.64
N ASP A 37 -0.32 -1.83 -12.88
CA ASP A 37 0.31 -2.77 -13.81
C ASP A 37 0.80 -2.05 -15.05
N LEU A 38 1.74 -2.64 -15.79
CA LEU A 38 2.06 -2.19 -17.14
C LEU A 38 1.00 -2.71 -18.13
N ALA A 39 0.61 -1.86 -19.08
CA ALA A 39 -0.34 -2.17 -20.15
C ALA A 39 0.28 -1.90 -21.54
N GLY A 40 1.52 -2.38 -21.76
CA GLY A 40 2.32 -2.08 -22.95
C GLY A 40 3.58 -1.28 -22.61
N GLU A 41 4.23 -0.71 -23.62
CA GLU A 41 5.53 -0.03 -23.42
C GLU A 41 5.41 1.26 -22.62
N ASP A 42 4.35 2.06 -22.87
CA ASP A 42 4.19 3.41 -22.30
C ASP A 42 2.86 3.62 -21.58
N GLN A 43 2.13 2.55 -21.24
CA GLN A 43 0.82 2.65 -20.62
C GLN A 43 0.75 1.92 -19.30
N PHE A 44 -0.12 2.42 -18.40
CA PHE A 44 -0.42 1.82 -17.11
C PHE A 44 -1.86 1.35 -17.06
N GLU A 45 -2.08 0.13 -16.55
CA GLU A 45 -3.40 -0.31 -16.10
C GLU A 45 -3.54 0.04 -14.62
N VAL A 46 -4.46 0.94 -14.30
CA VAL A 46 -4.82 1.30 -12.94
C VAL A 46 -6.08 0.53 -12.57
N THR A 47 -5.99 -0.28 -11.54
CA THR A 47 -7.09 -1.06 -10.99
C THR A 47 -7.46 -0.50 -9.62
N THR A 48 -8.75 -0.25 -9.39
CA THR A 48 -9.25 0.13 -8.06
C THR A 48 -10.17 -0.93 -7.50
N GLN A 49 -9.99 -1.25 -6.23
CA GLN A 49 -10.96 -2.00 -5.43
C GLN A 49 -11.75 -1.00 -4.60
N THR A 50 -13.06 -0.94 -4.86
CA THR A 50 -13.99 -0.03 -4.18
C THR A 50 -14.90 -0.80 -3.23
N ILE A 51 -15.28 -0.16 -2.14
CA ILE A 51 -16.17 -0.73 -1.13
C ILE A 51 -17.36 0.19 -0.87
N LYS A 52 -18.50 -0.45 -0.54
CA LYS A 52 -19.68 0.21 0.02
C LYS A 52 -19.83 -0.25 1.48
N PRO A 53 -19.39 0.53 2.46
CA PRO A 53 -19.28 0.07 3.85
C PRO A 53 -20.59 -0.42 4.45
N SER A 54 -21.73 0.17 4.08
CA SER A 54 -23.07 -0.26 4.52
C SER A 54 -23.47 -1.63 3.99
N GLU A 55 -23.02 -1.99 2.79
CA GLU A 55 -23.31 -3.26 2.13
C GLU A 55 -22.33 -4.35 2.54
N VAL A 56 -21.05 -4.00 2.77
CA VAL A 56 -20.04 -4.92 3.30
C VAL A 56 -20.47 -5.51 4.64
N LYS A 57 -20.97 -4.68 5.56
CA LYS A 57 -21.50 -5.14 6.85
C LYS A 57 -22.66 -6.14 6.73
N LYS A 58 -23.40 -6.10 5.64
CA LYS A 58 -24.53 -6.96 5.36
C LYS A 58 -24.17 -8.17 4.47
N ASN A 59 -22.90 -8.31 4.07
CA ASN A 59 -22.44 -9.26 3.05
C ASN A 59 -23.27 -9.21 1.75
N ALA A 60 -23.73 -8.00 1.39
CA ALA A 60 -24.59 -7.82 0.23
C ALA A 60 -23.82 -8.02 -1.08
N PRO A 61 -24.44 -8.61 -2.12
CA PRO A 61 -23.84 -8.68 -3.44
C PRO A 61 -23.48 -7.29 -3.98
N GLY A 62 -22.27 -7.14 -4.55
CA GLY A 62 -21.81 -5.85 -5.08
C GLY A 62 -21.27 -4.86 -4.03
N ALA A 63 -21.12 -5.30 -2.77
CA ALA A 63 -20.50 -4.50 -1.72
C ALA A 63 -19.03 -4.17 -2.00
N VAL A 64 -18.36 -5.00 -2.81
CA VAL A 64 -16.98 -4.82 -3.30
C VAL A 64 -17.00 -4.84 -4.82
N GLY A 65 -16.38 -3.84 -5.43
CA GLY A 65 -16.22 -3.74 -6.87
C GLY A 65 -14.74 -3.60 -7.24
N VAL A 66 -14.34 -4.20 -8.37
CA VAL A 66 -13.00 -4.02 -8.94
C VAL A 66 -13.15 -3.53 -10.37
N GLN A 67 -12.47 -2.45 -10.70
CA GLN A 67 -12.51 -1.83 -12.02
C GLN A 67 -11.11 -1.40 -12.44
N SER A 68 -10.83 -1.48 -13.75
CA SER A 68 -9.54 -1.08 -14.32
C SER A 68 -9.73 -0.13 -15.50
N THR A 69 -8.77 0.77 -15.66
CA THR A 69 -8.62 1.65 -16.82
C THR A 69 -7.16 1.69 -17.24
N ILE A 70 -6.92 2.03 -18.52
CA ILE A 70 -5.58 2.16 -19.07
C ILE A 70 -5.38 3.62 -19.46
N GLY A 71 -4.20 4.16 -19.19
CA GLY A 71 -3.79 5.50 -19.57
C GLY A 71 -2.28 5.61 -19.71
N PHE A 72 -1.80 6.68 -20.30
CA PHE A 72 -0.37 6.99 -20.42
C PHE A 72 0.24 7.47 -19.11
N THR A 73 -0.61 7.93 -18.19
CA THR A 73 -0.22 8.27 -16.82
C THR A 73 -1.17 7.61 -15.82
N VAL A 74 -0.68 7.35 -14.61
CA VAL A 74 -1.52 6.84 -13.52
C VAL A 74 -2.65 7.82 -13.21
N PHE A 75 -2.39 9.13 -13.32
CA PHE A 75 -3.41 10.17 -13.07
C PHE A 75 -4.53 10.13 -14.11
N GLU A 76 -4.20 10.03 -15.40
CA GLU A 76 -5.18 9.89 -16.48
C GLU A 76 -6.06 8.66 -16.27
N ALA A 77 -5.44 7.48 -16.11
CA ALA A 77 -6.16 6.24 -15.86
C ALA A 77 -7.05 6.33 -14.59
N ALA A 78 -6.56 6.94 -13.52
CA ALA A 78 -7.34 7.15 -12.29
C ALA A 78 -8.57 8.07 -12.53
N ARG A 79 -8.45 9.08 -13.38
CA ARG A 79 -9.58 9.95 -13.75
C ARG A 79 -10.59 9.24 -14.62
N ASP A 80 -10.14 8.41 -15.55
CA ASP A 80 -11.01 7.64 -16.45
C ASP A 80 -11.85 6.57 -15.74
N LEU A 81 -11.48 6.18 -14.52
CA LEU A 81 -12.30 5.31 -13.68
C LEU A 81 -13.68 5.93 -13.38
N ILE A 82 -13.82 7.24 -13.40
CA ILE A 82 -15.11 7.93 -13.20
C ILE A 82 -16.10 7.54 -14.29
N ILE A 83 -15.64 7.41 -15.54
CA ILE A 83 -16.46 7.04 -16.70
C ILE A 83 -17.02 5.61 -16.52
N LYS A 84 -16.19 4.69 -16.01
CA LYS A 84 -16.60 3.30 -15.79
C LYS A 84 -17.43 3.12 -14.51
N ALA A 85 -17.06 3.83 -13.45
CA ALA A 85 -17.74 3.72 -12.15
C ALA A 85 -19.07 4.48 -12.10
N GLY A 86 -19.25 5.47 -12.98
CA GLY A 86 -20.39 6.41 -12.92
C GLY A 86 -20.42 7.27 -11.65
N LYS A 87 -19.34 7.24 -10.86
CA LYS A 87 -19.21 7.95 -9.58
C LYS A 87 -17.81 8.46 -9.37
N LYS A 88 -17.67 9.60 -8.68
CA LYS A 88 -16.36 10.10 -8.25
C LYS A 88 -15.71 9.08 -7.29
N GLN A 89 -14.43 8.80 -7.52
CA GLN A 89 -13.63 7.95 -6.63
C GLN A 89 -13.14 8.78 -5.43
N ASN A 90 -13.26 8.24 -4.22
CA ASN A 90 -12.69 8.82 -3.00
C ASN A 90 -11.44 8.05 -2.62
N TRP A 91 -10.29 8.72 -2.70
CA TRP A 91 -8.95 8.14 -2.51
C TRP A 91 -8.43 8.23 -1.07
N GLN A 92 -9.20 8.80 -0.15
CA GLN A 92 -8.78 9.04 1.25
C GLN A 92 -8.64 7.75 2.08
N HIS A 93 -9.23 6.65 1.61
CA HIS A 93 -9.36 5.41 2.39
C HIS A 93 -8.59 4.22 1.80
N ILE A 94 -7.57 4.49 0.98
CA ILE A 94 -6.72 3.45 0.42
C ILE A 94 -5.95 2.76 1.56
N ASN A 95 -6.09 1.43 1.66
CA ASN A 95 -5.37 0.60 2.61
C ASN A 95 -4.09 0.03 2.00
N ALA A 96 -4.15 -0.39 0.74
CA ALA A 96 -3.03 -1.00 0.01
C ALA A 96 -2.88 -0.38 -1.38
N TYR A 97 -1.65 0.00 -1.71
CA TYR A 97 -1.20 0.43 -3.03
C TYR A 97 -0.22 -0.61 -3.56
N ILE A 98 -0.65 -1.34 -4.56
CA ILE A 98 0.04 -2.52 -5.08
C ILE A 98 0.66 -2.16 -6.43
N ILE A 99 1.97 -2.35 -6.57
CA ILE A 99 2.69 -2.14 -7.83
C ILE A 99 3.16 -3.51 -8.30
N SER A 100 2.90 -3.87 -9.56
CA SER A 100 3.43 -5.12 -10.12
C SER A 100 4.96 -5.11 -10.15
N GLU A 101 5.58 -6.28 -10.00
CA GLU A 101 7.04 -6.44 -10.07
C GLU A 101 7.60 -5.88 -11.39
N GLU A 102 6.90 -6.12 -12.48
CA GLU A 102 7.27 -5.62 -13.80
C GLU A 102 7.30 -4.09 -13.83
N ALA A 103 6.25 -3.45 -13.32
CA ALA A 103 6.20 -2.00 -13.23
C ALA A 103 7.27 -1.44 -12.28
N ALA A 104 7.56 -2.12 -11.17
CA ALA A 104 8.58 -1.69 -10.22
C ALA A 104 10.01 -1.75 -10.79
N LYS A 105 10.30 -2.72 -11.67
CA LYS A 105 11.59 -2.84 -12.36
C LYS A 105 11.85 -1.71 -13.35
N THR A 106 10.81 -1.10 -13.91
CA THR A 106 10.94 0.05 -14.83
C THR A 106 11.00 1.40 -14.12
N GLY A 107 10.80 1.42 -12.78
CA GLY A 107 10.87 2.60 -11.92
C GLY A 107 9.53 2.93 -11.26
N VAL A 108 9.51 3.17 -9.96
CA VAL A 108 8.29 3.41 -9.19
C VAL A 108 7.84 4.87 -9.16
N THR A 109 8.74 5.82 -9.43
CA THR A 109 8.44 7.25 -9.35
C THR A 109 7.20 7.65 -10.17
N PRO A 110 7.06 7.29 -11.47
CA PRO A 110 5.87 7.64 -12.23
C PRO A 110 4.59 6.95 -11.73
N ARG A 111 4.73 5.84 -10.98
CA ARG A 111 3.61 5.05 -10.44
C ARG A 111 3.02 5.67 -9.18
N ILE A 112 3.81 6.43 -8.44
CA ILE A 112 3.40 7.10 -7.19
C ILE A 112 3.24 8.62 -7.33
N ASP A 113 3.65 9.20 -8.46
CA ASP A 113 3.60 10.65 -8.71
C ASP A 113 2.20 11.24 -8.45
N PHE A 114 1.15 10.58 -8.91
CA PHE A 114 -0.23 10.96 -8.63
C PHE A 114 -0.51 11.09 -7.13
N LEU A 115 -0.07 10.11 -6.32
CA LEU A 115 -0.33 10.10 -4.88
C LEU A 115 0.38 11.23 -4.14
N THR A 116 1.51 11.71 -4.68
CA THR A 116 2.30 12.77 -4.05
C THR A 116 1.85 14.17 -4.44
N ARG A 117 1.13 14.30 -5.57
CA ARG A 117 0.64 15.58 -6.08
C ARG A 117 -0.83 15.87 -5.79
N ASP A 118 -1.64 14.80 -5.64
CA ASP A 118 -3.05 14.96 -5.31
C ASP A 118 -3.23 15.09 -3.78
N HIS A 119 -4.13 15.95 -3.35
CA HIS A 119 -4.40 16.23 -1.94
C HIS A 119 -5.37 15.23 -1.29
N GLU A 120 -6.03 14.39 -2.07
CA GLU A 120 -7.02 13.43 -1.55
C GLU A 120 -6.38 12.20 -0.87
N PRO A 121 -5.34 11.53 -1.45
CA PRO A 121 -4.76 10.33 -0.85
C PRO A 121 -4.05 10.61 0.48
N ARG A 122 -4.19 9.70 1.42
CA ARG A 122 -3.45 9.77 2.69
C ARG A 122 -2.16 8.97 2.58
N PHE A 123 -1.06 9.53 3.08
CA PHE A 123 0.27 8.90 3.04
C PHE A 123 0.44 7.68 3.96
N ARG A 124 -0.60 7.30 4.72
CA ARG A 124 -0.58 6.14 5.63
C ARG A 124 -1.09 4.84 5.00
N MET A 125 -1.19 4.77 3.68
CA MET A 125 -1.45 3.52 2.98
C MET A 125 -0.20 2.67 2.89
N ASN A 126 -0.35 1.34 2.92
CA ASN A 126 0.75 0.42 2.69
C ASN A 126 1.10 0.35 1.20
N VAL A 127 2.38 0.39 0.88
CA VAL A 127 2.89 0.14 -0.48
C VAL A 127 3.51 -1.24 -0.54
N ILE A 128 3.18 -2.01 -1.58
CA ILE A 128 3.57 -3.41 -1.69
C ILE A 128 3.83 -3.80 -3.15
N ILE A 129 4.76 -4.72 -3.39
CA ILE A 129 5.08 -5.24 -4.73
C ILE A 129 4.36 -6.57 -4.94
N ALA A 130 3.59 -6.68 -6.03
CA ALA A 130 2.96 -7.93 -6.43
C ALA A 130 3.89 -8.77 -7.30
N LYS A 131 4.12 -10.02 -6.93
CA LYS A 131 4.65 -11.04 -7.85
C LYS A 131 3.57 -11.38 -8.86
N GLY A 132 3.74 -10.92 -10.09
CA GLY A 132 2.72 -10.93 -11.12
C GLY A 132 1.91 -9.63 -11.14
N LYS A 133 0.64 -9.71 -11.53
CA LYS A 133 -0.20 -8.52 -11.70
C LYS A 133 -0.85 -8.07 -10.39
N ALA A 134 -0.80 -6.77 -10.14
CA ALA A 134 -1.49 -6.14 -9.01
C ALA A 134 -3.01 -6.29 -9.12
N LYS A 135 -3.54 -6.22 -10.34
CA LYS A 135 -4.95 -6.47 -10.65
C LYS A 135 -5.44 -7.82 -10.16
N ASP A 136 -4.64 -8.88 -10.32
CA ASP A 136 -5.03 -10.23 -9.93
C ASP A 136 -5.17 -10.35 -8.40
N ILE A 137 -4.32 -9.67 -7.63
CA ILE A 137 -4.43 -9.58 -6.18
C ILE A 137 -5.75 -8.93 -5.77
N LEU A 138 -6.11 -7.80 -6.39
CA LEU A 138 -7.35 -7.08 -6.03
C LEU A 138 -8.61 -7.82 -6.47
N ASN A 139 -8.53 -8.66 -7.51
CA ASN A 139 -9.65 -9.49 -7.98
C ASN A 139 -9.79 -10.82 -7.24
N LEU A 140 -8.85 -11.15 -6.36
CA LEU A 140 -8.84 -12.43 -5.67
C LEU A 140 -10.08 -12.58 -4.79
N LYS A 141 -10.80 -13.70 -4.93
CA LYS A 141 -11.95 -14.06 -4.11
C LYS A 141 -11.54 -15.00 -2.99
N SER A 142 -10.72 -14.49 -2.07
CA SER A 142 -10.30 -15.24 -0.91
C SER A 142 -11.45 -15.43 0.08
N LYS A 143 -11.57 -16.62 0.66
CA LYS A 143 -12.52 -16.90 1.75
C LYS A 143 -12.05 -16.31 3.08
N ILE A 144 -10.73 -16.18 3.26
CA ILE A 144 -10.10 -15.65 4.48
C ILE A 144 -10.05 -14.12 4.43
N ASN A 145 -9.69 -13.58 3.25
CA ASN A 145 -9.53 -12.15 3.02
C ASN A 145 -10.50 -11.67 1.92
N PRO A 146 -11.81 -11.57 2.19
CA PRO A 146 -12.82 -11.25 1.18
C PRO A 146 -12.63 -9.86 0.54
N ILE A 147 -11.88 -8.98 1.19
CA ILE A 147 -11.46 -7.67 0.68
C ILE A 147 -9.93 -7.62 0.74
N PRO A 148 -9.22 -8.03 -0.33
CA PRO A 148 -7.77 -8.13 -0.34
C PRO A 148 -7.03 -6.92 0.20
N SER A 149 -7.43 -5.70 -0.18
CA SER A 149 -6.76 -4.47 0.28
C SER A 149 -6.82 -4.27 1.81
N ILE A 150 -7.90 -4.69 2.45
CA ILE A 150 -8.02 -4.65 3.92
C ILE A 150 -7.20 -5.79 4.54
N GLY A 151 -7.28 -6.99 3.98
CA GLY A 151 -6.50 -8.15 4.43
C GLY A 151 -4.99 -7.88 4.38
N ILE A 152 -4.49 -7.25 3.33
CA ILE A 152 -3.08 -6.84 3.20
C ILE A 152 -2.67 -5.95 4.36
N LYS A 153 -3.45 -4.90 4.65
CA LYS A 153 -3.16 -3.99 5.76
C LYS A 153 -3.11 -4.74 7.09
N THR A 154 -4.11 -5.56 7.38
CA THR A 154 -4.18 -6.34 8.62
C THR A 154 -2.97 -7.26 8.77
N ILE A 155 -2.60 -7.99 7.71
CA ILE A 155 -1.43 -8.88 7.73
C ILE A 155 -0.14 -8.10 7.98
N LEU A 156 0.05 -6.95 7.34
CA LEU A 156 1.25 -6.13 7.52
C LEU A 156 1.36 -5.54 8.94
N GLU A 157 0.22 -5.21 9.56
CA GLU A 157 0.19 -4.75 10.96
C GLU A 157 0.60 -5.87 11.93
N GLU A 158 0.11 -7.11 11.72
CA GLU A 158 0.43 -8.28 12.53
C GLU A 158 1.86 -8.81 12.27
N GLU A 159 2.36 -8.70 11.04
CA GLU A 159 3.68 -9.19 10.65
C GLU A 159 4.84 -8.46 11.35
N ARG A 160 4.58 -7.27 11.91
CA ARG A 160 5.52 -6.58 12.83
C ARG A 160 6.02 -7.47 13.96
N SER A 161 5.21 -8.48 14.35
CA SER A 161 5.55 -9.44 15.40
C SER A 161 6.45 -10.58 14.92
N LEU A 162 6.58 -10.81 13.62
CA LEU A 162 7.32 -11.94 13.03
C LEU A 162 8.63 -11.54 12.35
N ALA A 163 8.74 -10.30 11.90
CA ALA A 163 9.89 -9.74 11.20
C ALA A 163 10.30 -10.55 9.94
N LYS A 164 9.33 -11.04 9.17
CA LYS A 164 9.55 -11.79 7.92
C LYS A 164 9.36 -10.96 6.67
N THR A 165 8.68 -9.83 6.80
CA THR A 165 8.45 -8.83 5.75
C THR A 165 8.46 -7.44 6.39
N PRO A 166 8.86 -6.37 5.68
CA PRO A 166 8.74 -5.02 6.20
C PRO A 166 7.28 -4.55 6.13
N ASN A 167 6.91 -3.63 7.02
CA ASN A 167 5.65 -2.89 6.90
C ASN A 167 5.99 -1.44 6.56
N VAL A 168 5.74 -1.05 5.30
CA VAL A 168 6.15 0.25 4.76
C VAL A 168 4.91 1.03 4.32
N GLU A 169 4.72 2.20 4.91
CA GLU A 169 3.71 3.16 4.48
C GLU A 169 4.26 4.06 3.34
N LEU A 170 3.38 4.67 2.56
CA LEU A 170 3.76 5.54 1.44
C LEU A 170 4.68 6.68 1.90
N HIS A 171 4.43 7.25 3.08
CA HIS A 171 5.28 8.32 3.64
C HIS A 171 6.73 7.88 3.78
N ASP A 172 6.96 6.71 4.41
CA ASP A 172 8.31 6.19 4.66
C ASP A 172 9.01 5.83 3.35
N PHE A 173 8.23 5.29 2.39
CA PHE A 173 8.76 4.94 1.07
C PHE A 173 9.20 6.17 0.28
N VAL A 174 8.36 7.21 0.22
CA VAL A 174 8.68 8.47 -0.47
C VAL A 174 9.87 9.17 0.19
N GLN A 175 9.92 9.18 1.52
CA GLN A 175 11.06 9.75 2.24
C GLN A 175 12.38 9.06 1.85
N LYS A 176 12.42 7.73 1.86
CA LYS A 176 13.61 6.96 1.44
C LYS A 176 14.00 7.21 -0.02
N LEU A 177 13.03 7.35 -0.92
CA LEU A 177 13.29 7.69 -2.33
C LEU A 177 13.93 9.07 -2.51
N MET A 178 13.61 10.02 -1.64
CA MET A 178 14.12 11.40 -1.71
C MET A 178 15.46 11.58 -0.97
N GLU A 179 15.80 10.69 -0.06
CA GLU A 179 17.05 10.76 0.70
C GLU A 179 18.23 10.25 -0.14
N PRO A 180 19.31 11.03 -0.33
CA PRO A 180 20.50 10.56 -1.00
C PRO A 180 21.12 9.35 -0.27
N ASN A 181 21.52 8.33 -1.05
CA ASN A 181 22.15 7.10 -0.55
C ASN A 181 21.28 6.25 0.38
N ASN A 182 19.97 6.43 0.34
CA ASN A 182 19.00 5.59 1.06
C ASN A 182 18.15 4.83 0.04
N ASP A 183 18.54 3.60 -0.26
CA ASP A 183 17.78 2.77 -1.19
C ASP A 183 16.53 2.21 -0.49
N PRO A 184 15.33 2.43 -1.05
CA PRO A 184 14.08 1.98 -0.43
C PRO A 184 13.88 0.47 -0.55
N TYR A 185 12.92 -0.03 0.20
CA TYR A 185 12.49 -1.43 0.16
C TYR A 185 10.99 -1.52 0.44
N LEU A 186 10.34 -2.56 -0.10
CA LEU A 186 8.89 -2.78 0.03
C LEU A 186 8.60 -4.25 0.34
N PRO A 187 7.49 -4.57 1.02
CA PRO A 187 7.00 -5.94 1.16
C PRO A 187 6.62 -6.52 -0.21
N ILE A 188 6.65 -7.84 -0.33
CA ILE A 188 6.20 -8.56 -1.52
C ILE A 188 4.94 -9.36 -1.19
N ILE A 189 3.98 -9.36 -2.13
CA ILE A 189 2.77 -10.18 -2.08
C ILE A 189 2.71 -11.10 -3.30
N ARG A 190 2.23 -12.33 -3.11
CA ARG A 190 1.96 -13.27 -4.20
C ARG A 190 0.67 -14.05 -3.96
N ILE A 191 0.07 -14.51 -5.04
CA ILE A 191 -1.06 -15.44 -4.98
C ILE A 191 -0.54 -16.84 -4.68
N VAL A 192 -1.16 -17.49 -3.71
CA VAL A 192 -0.90 -18.89 -3.35
C VAL A 192 -2.24 -19.63 -3.28
N LYS A 193 -2.49 -20.49 -4.26
CA LYS A 193 -3.79 -21.18 -4.43
C LYS A 193 -4.94 -20.17 -4.60
N GLU A 194 -5.89 -20.18 -3.67
CA GLU A 194 -7.08 -19.30 -3.67
C GLU A 194 -6.95 -18.09 -2.73
N ASP A 195 -5.76 -17.81 -2.23
CA ASP A 195 -5.47 -16.71 -1.32
C ASP A 195 -4.15 -16.03 -1.68
N PHE A 196 -3.70 -15.10 -0.88
CA PHE A 196 -2.40 -14.46 -1.03
C PHE A 196 -1.57 -14.59 0.24
N GLU A 197 -0.27 -14.50 0.08
CA GLU A 197 0.67 -14.37 1.19
C GLU A 197 1.60 -13.18 0.98
N ILE A 198 2.00 -12.56 2.08
CA ILE A 198 3.01 -11.50 2.10
C ILE A 198 4.30 -12.14 2.62
N PHE A 199 5.40 -11.96 1.86
CA PHE A 199 6.67 -12.62 2.19
C PHE A 199 7.86 -11.82 1.66
N GLY A 200 8.95 -11.81 2.43
CA GLY A 200 10.19 -11.22 1.96
C GLY A 200 10.13 -9.72 1.65
N THR A 201 11.09 -9.26 0.89
CA THR A 201 11.30 -7.82 0.61
C THR A 201 11.78 -7.59 -0.81
N ALA A 202 11.14 -6.68 -1.52
CA ALA A 202 11.65 -6.10 -2.75
C ALA A 202 12.69 -5.03 -2.41
N VAL A 203 13.87 -5.11 -2.99
CA VAL A 203 14.96 -4.14 -2.80
C VAL A 203 15.14 -3.30 -4.06
N PHE A 204 15.47 -2.04 -3.85
CA PHE A 204 15.56 -1.05 -4.91
C PHE A 204 16.96 -0.47 -5.01
N LYS A 205 17.27 0.08 -6.17
CA LYS A 205 18.37 1.02 -6.39
C LYS A 205 17.78 2.30 -6.96
N GLY A 206 17.78 3.36 -6.15
CA GLY A 206 16.96 4.52 -6.43
C GLY A 206 15.48 4.13 -6.54
N ASP A 207 14.85 4.41 -7.68
CA ASP A 207 13.42 4.12 -7.91
C ASP A 207 13.14 2.79 -8.64
N LYS A 208 14.17 1.98 -8.94
CA LYS A 208 14.01 0.70 -9.67
C LYS A 208 14.22 -0.50 -8.77
N MET A 209 13.28 -1.43 -8.81
CA MET A 209 13.43 -2.73 -8.16
C MET A 209 14.56 -3.51 -8.83
N ILE A 210 15.54 -3.97 -8.04
CA ILE A 210 16.71 -4.71 -8.51
C ILE A 210 16.75 -6.17 -8.04
N GLY A 211 15.93 -6.54 -7.07
CA GLY A 211 15.92 -7.90 -6.53
C GLY A 211 14.95 -8.08 -5.38
N GLU A 212 15.05 -9.24 -4.75
CA GLU A 212 14.22 -9.60 -3.60
C GLU A 212 15.03 -10.31 -2.52
N LEU A 213 14.64 -10.13 -1.27
CA LEU A 213 15.15 -10.86 -0.12
C LEU A 213 14.12 -11.89 0.33
N THR A 214 14.60 -13.08 0.64
CA THR A 214 13.79 -14.12 1.29
C THR A 214 13.35 -13.67 2.69
N PRO A 215 12.35 -14.31 3.33
CA PRO A 215 11.95 -13.97 4.71
C PRO A 215 13.10 -14.07 5.73
N ARG A 216 14.09 -14.93 5.49
CA ARG A 216 15.27 -15.05 6.34
C ARG A 216 16.22 -13.86 6.17
N GLU A 217 16.50 -13.47 4.94
CA GLU A 217 17.35 -12.31 4.61
C GLU A 217 16.67 -11.01 5.04
N THR A 218 15.34 -10.89 4.82
CA THR A 218 14.53 -9.77 5.31
C THR A 218 14.70 -9.58 6.81
N ARG A 219 14.62 -10.65 7.59
CA ARG A 219 14.84 -10.56 9.04
C ARG A 219 16.25 -10.09 9.38
N GLY A 220 17.25 -10.51 8.61
CA GLY A 220 18.63 -10.02 8.74
C GLY A 220 18.73 -8.52 8.49
N MET A 221 18.14 -8.05 7.40
CA MET A 221 18.06 -6.63 7.04
C MET A 221 17.36 -5.80 8.13
N LEU A 222 16.16 -6.22 8.56
CA LEU A 222 15.38 -5.51 9.59
C LEU A 222 16.12 -5.44 10.93
N ARG A 223 16.96 -6.45 11.27
CA ARG A 223 17.82 -6.41 12.45
C ARG A 223 18.90 -5.35 12.34
N VAL A 224 19.58 -5.30 11.19
CA VAL A 224 20.61 -4.27 10.95
C VAL A 224 20.01 -2.89 11.02
N LEU A 225 18.82 -2.69 10.45
CA LEU A 225 18.09 -1.42 10.49
C LEU A 225 17.48 -1.08 11.85
N GLY A 226 17.46 -2.02 12.81
CA GLY A 226 16.83 -1.80 14.12
C GLY A 226 15.32 -1.84 14.13
N GLU A 227 14.70 -2.35 13.06
CA GLU A 227 13.23 -2.37 12.86
C GLU A 227 12.54 -3.63 13.40
N VAL A 228 13.29 -4.59 13.94
CA VAL A 228 12.71 -5.81 14.53
C VAL A 228 12.04 -5.49 15.87
N LYS A 229 10.72 -5.66 15.94
CA LYS A 229 9.93 -5.47 17.17
C LYS A 229 9.61 -6.77 17.89
N GLY A 230 9.73 -7.91 17.20
CA GLY A 230 9.46 -9.25 17.71
C GLY A 230 9.91 -10.32 16.73
N GLY A 231 9.57 -11.58 16.98
CA GLY A 231 9.78 -12.68 16.06
C GLY A 231 10.46 -13.88 16.66
N LEU A 232 10.50 -14.96 15.87
CA LEU A 232 11.12 -16.22 16.23
C LEU A 232 12.49 -16.39 15.57
N GLN A 233 13.52 -16.68 16.35
CA GLN A 233 14.83 -17.11 15.89
C GLN A 233 14.95 -18.61 16.03
N ILE A 234 15.15 -19.32 14.91
CA ILE A 234 15.44 -20.75 14.93
C ILE A 234 16.95 -20.93 14.82
N VAL A 235 17.53 -21.62 15.78
CA VAL A 235 18.96 -21.93 15.86
C VAL A 235 19.12 -23.44 15.78
N LYS A 236 20.06 -23.91 14.96
CA LYS A 236 20.47 -25.31 14.96
C LYS A 236 21.30 -25.57 16.21
N PHE A 237 20.89 -26.55 16.99
CA PHE A 237 21.53 -26.90 18.25
C PHE A 237 21.91 -28.41 18.26
N GLY A 238 23.14 -28.69 17.89
CA GLY A 238 23.70 -30.05 17.93
C GLY A 238 23.02 -31.07 17.00
N LYS A 239 23.58 -32.26 16.96
CA LYS A 239 23.01 -33.45 16.33
C LYS A 239 22.92 -34.57 17.36
N HIS A 240 21.83 -35.29 17.40
CA HIS A 240 21.69 -36.53 18.17
C HIS A 240 21.09 -37.61 17.28
N LYS A 241 21.79 -38.74 17.13
CA LYS A 241 21.39 -39.90 16.29
C LYS A 241 20.92 -39.43 14.88
N ASP A 242 21.77 -38.71 14.15
CA ASP A 242 21.53 -38.18 12.80
C ASP A 242 20.37 -37.15 12.66
N LYS A 243 19.69 -36.80 13.74
CA LYS A 243 18.67 -35.74 13.74
C LYS A 243 19.29 -34.44 14.20
N THR A 244 19.04 -33.38 13.39
CA THR A 244 19.39 -32.01 13.78
C THR A 244 18.38 -31.51 14.79
N ASN A 245 18.83 -31.05 15.95
CA ASN A 245 17.99 -30.38 16.93
C ASN A 245 17.87 -28.90 16.61
N TYR A 246 16.69 -28.35 16.85
CA TYR A 246 16.41 -26.91 16.64
C TYR A 246 15.93 -26.30 17.96
N LEU A 247 16.45 -25.12 18.25
CA LEU A 247 15.99 -24.28 19.35
C LEU A 247 15.23 -23.08 18.77
N SER A 248 14.03 -22.82 19.27
CA SER A 248 13.24 -21.64 18.94
C SER A 248 13.38 -20.61 20.05
N ILE A 249 13.84 -19.42 19.71
CA ILE A 249 14.02 -18.29 20.63
C ILE A 249 13.03 -17.19 20.21
N GLU A 250 12.16 -16.78 21.12
CA GLU A 250 11.26 -15.64 20.89
C GLU A 250 11.97 -14.32 21.22
N ILE A 251 11.96 -13.38 20.25
CA ILE A 251 12.52 -12.06 20.43
C ILE A 251 11.43 -11.17 21.03
N LYS A 252 11.61 -10.70 22.25
CA LYS A 252 10.71 -9.76 22.91
C LYS A 252 11.07 -8.29 22.68
N LYS A 253 12.35 -8.01 22.44
CA LYS A 253 12.85 -6.66 22.19
C LYS A 253 14.17 -6.75 21.43
N SER A 254 14.36 -5.87 20.47
CA SER A 254 15.62 -5.71 19.75
C SER A 254 16.06 -4.26 19.75
N LYS A 255 17.37 -4.02 19.81
CA LYS A 255 17.99 -2.72 19.64
C LYS A 255 19.23 -2.91 18.76
N ALA A 256 19.35 -2.11 17.71
CA ALA A 256 20.53 -2.08 16.87
C ALA A 256 21.32 -0.78 17.10
N SER A 257 22.65 -0.86 16.95
CA SER A 257 23.53 0.29 16.90
C SER A 257 24.52 0.04 15.78
N ILE A 258 24.58 0.94 14.82
CA ILE A 258 25.48 0.86 13.66
C ILE A 258 26.60 1.85 13.85
N GLN A 259 27.86 1.39 13.74
CA GLN A 259 29.05 2.23 13.70
C GLN A 259 29.75 2.00 12.36
N ALA A 260 29.80 3.02 11.52
CA ALA A 260 30.59 3.00 10.30
C ALA A 260 32.00 3.52 10.57
N LYS A 261 33.02 2.78 10.13
CA LYS A 261 34.44 3.23 10.14
C LYS A 261 34.95 3.21 8.71
N ILE A 262 35.53 4.30 8.27
CA ILE A 262 36.26 4.34 7.02
C ILE A 262 37.64 3.75 7.32
N ALA A 263 37.99 2.63 6.67
CA ALA A 263 39.36 2.14 6.68
C ALA A 263 40.19 3.14 5.88
N GLN A 264 41.21 3.72 6.49
CA GLN A 264 42.25 4.46 5.76
C GLN A 264 43.22 3.39 5.23
N ASP A 265 43.27 3.23 3.91
CA ASP A 265 44.30 2.44 3.22
C ASP A 265 45.67 3.13 3.31
#